data_394dad9e87baaafee6a220ef44fa35a8
#
_entry.id   394dad9e87baaafee6a220ef44fa35a8
#
_cell.length_a   1.000
_cell.length_b   1.000
_cell.length_c   1.000
_cell.angle_alpha   90.00
_cell.angle_beta   90.00
_cell.angle_gamma   90.00
#
_symmetry.space_group_name_H-M   'P 1'
#
loop_
_entity.id
_entity.type
_entity.pdbx_description
1 polymer ?
#
loop_
_entity_poly.entity_id
_entity_poly.type
_entity_poly.pdbx_seq_one_letter_code
_entity_poly.pdbx_strand_id
1 'polypeptide(L)'
;MNDNDEKTLDTYRSFLLLSEISKEEDISQRELARRLGIALGLVNSYLKNLVAKGFVRVRNFPKNRYAYLLTPKGVTEKSRLAYQHFSYFTSLYTVARQDFVTLFRDLEKVGVEKVVFCGVDEVAEIAYLALRGTDIELAAAMDDERDGERFFDLTVLSIARGLLRGNHRIVVTSLKRRDALRERLLAMGVSAENIFEPGKAVKKKL
;
A
#
# COMPACT_ATOMS: atom_id res chain seq x y z
N MET A 1 7.65 -17.86 -0.73
CA MET A 1 7.71 -16.65 -1.59
C MET A 1 7.76 -17.17 -3.01
N ASN A 2 6.80 -16.82 -3.87
CA ASN A 2 6.72 -17.38 -5.23
C ASN A 2 7.75 -16.68 -6.14
N ASP A 3 8.28 -17.43 -7.13
CA ASP A 3 9.26 -16.97 -8.12
C ASP A 3 8.83 -15.65 -8.83
N ASN A 4 7.52 -15.43 -8.96
CA ASN A 4 6.93 -14.24 -9.55
C ASN A 4 7.00 -13.00 -8.62
N ASP A 5 6.94 -13.20 -7.30
CA ASP A 5 7.03 -12.12 -6.30
C ASP A 5 8.47 -11.62 -6.20
N GLU A 6 9.43 -12.52 -6.27
CA GLU A 6 10.86 -12.20 -6.25
C GLU A 6 11.27 -11.41 -7.49
N LYS A 7 10.79 -11.83 -8.66
CA LYS A 7 11.03 -11.13 -9.94
C LYS A 7 10.40 -9.73 -9.95
N THR A 8 9.21 -9.57 -9.37
CA THR A 8 8.54 -8.28 -9.25
C THR A 8 9.32 -7.34 -8.33
N LEU A 9 9.81 -7.85 -7.20
CA LEU A 9 10.63 -7.10 -6.25
C LEU A 9 11.97 -6.66 -6.87
N ASP A 10 12.60 -7.52 -7.66
CA ASP A 10 13.86 -7.22 -8.36
C ASP A 10 13.69 -6.14 -9.42
N THR A 11 12.61 -6.18 -10.19
CA THR A 11 12.31 -5.14 -11.17
C THR A 11 11.98 -3.81 -10.49
N TYR A 12 11.30 -3.83 -9.35
CA TYR A 12 11.00 -2.63 -8.57
C TYR A 12 12.26 -1.99 -7.99
N ARG A 13 13.16 -2.78 -7.40
CA ARG A 13 14.46 -2.29 -6.91
C ARG A 13 15.30 -1.68 -8.04
N SER A 14 15.32 -2.31 -9.20
CA SER A 14 15.99 -1.77 -10.40
C SER A 14 15.40 -0.42 -10.82
N PHE A 15 14.07 -0.29 -10.82
CA PHE A 15 13.38 0.96 -11.10
C PHE A 15 13.76 2.07 -10.10
N LEU A 16 13.75 1.76 -8.79
CA LEU A 16 14.11 2.72 -7.75
C LEU A 16 15.55 3.22 -7.92
N LEU A 17 16.51 2.32 -8.17
CA LEU A 17 17.90 2.67 -8.41
C LEU A 17 18.07 3.56 -9.64
N LEU A 18 17.46 3.23 -10.78
CA LEU A 18 17.48 4.06 -11.98
C LEU A 18 16.84 5.43 -11.73
N SER A 19 15.80 5.48 -10.90
CA SER A 19 15.12 6.73 -10.55
C SER A 19 16.00 7.65 -9.69
N GLU A 20 16.69 7.12 -8.68
CA GLU A 20 17.62 7.92 -7.85
C GLU A 20 18.83 8.39 -8.65
N ILE A 21 19.43 7.53 -9.49
CA ILE A 21 20.53 7.90 -10.37
C ILE A 21 20.12 9.02 -11.36
N SER A 22 18.85 9.03 -11.79
CA SER A 22 18.37 10.08 -12.71
C SER A 22 18.18 11.46 -12.08
N LYS A 23 18.08 11.53 -10.75
CA LYS A 23 17.91 12.79 -10.01
C LYS A 23 19.24 13.48 -9.70
N GLU A 24 20.30 12.70 -9.54
CA GLU A 24 21.59 13.19 -9.05
C GLU A 24 22.73 12.38 -9.67
N GLU A 25 23.61 13.05 -10.44
CA GLU A 25 24.68 12.40 -11.19
C GLU A 25 25.83 11.87 -10.30
N ASP A 26 26.03 12.44 -9.10
CA ASP A 26 27.16 12.12 -8.21
C ASP A 26 26.74 11.25 -7.00
N ILE A 27 25.63 10.55 -7.10
CA ILE A 27 25.12 9.75 -5.99
C ILE A 27 26.02 8.54 -5.71
N SER A 28 26.42 8.36 -4.44
CA SER A 28 27.23 7.23 -4.03
C SER A 28 26.39 5.97 -3.75
N GLN A 29 27.02 4.78 -3.78
CA GLN A 29 26.36 3.52 -3.41
C GLN A 29 25.82 3.55 -1.96
N ARG A 30 26.54 4.18 -1.03
CA ARG A 30 26.09 4.30 0.37
C ARG A 30 24.85 5.19 0.48
N GLU A 31 24.83 6.26 -0.27
CA GLU A 31 23.68 7.18 -0.30
C GLU A 31 22.46 6.51 -0.95
N LEU A 32 22.65 5.77 -2.04
CA LEU A 32 21.60 4.93 -2.64
C LEU A 32 21.04 3.92 -1.63
N ALA A 33 21.92 3.22 -0.91
CA ALA A 33 21.53 2.25 0.11
C ALA A 33 20.69 2.91 1.22
N ARG A 34 21.13 4.09 1.69
CA ARG A 34 20.43 4.86 2.72
C ARG A 34 19.05 5.33 2.26
N ARG A 35 18.98 5.96 1.07
CA ARG A 35 17.71 6.49 0.53
C ARG A 35 16.69 5.40 0.25
N LEU A 36 17.14 4.26 -0.23
CA LEU A 36 16.26 3.17 -0.62
C LEU A 36 15.98 2.16 0.50
N GLY A 37 16.65 2.29 1.65
CA GLY A 37 16.51 1.32 2.75
C GLY A 37 16.99 -0.10 2.37
N ILE A 38 17.96 -0.21 1.44
CA ILE A 38 18.46 -1.48 0.90
C ILE A 38 19.90 -1.69 1.38
N ALA A 39 20.25 -2.95 1.71
CA ALA A 39 21.62 -3.29 2.10
C ALA A 39 22.63 -2.89 1.01
N LEU A 40 23.78 -2.31 1.40
CA LEU A 40 24.82 -1.84 0.49
C LEU A 40 25.31 -2.93 -0.49
N GLY A 41 25.48 -4.16 -0.01
CA GLY A 41 25.89 -5.29 -0.87
C GLY A 41 24.87 -5.59 -1.96
N LEU A 42 23.58 -5.45 -1.66
CA LEU A 42 22.50 -5.64 -2.61
C LEU A 42 22.47 -4.51 -3.65
N VAL A 43 22.63 -3.24 -3.22
CA VAL A 43 22.76 -2.09 -4.13
C VAL A 43 23.91 -2.31 -5.11
N ASN A 44 25.07 -2.77 -4.61
CA ASN A 44 26.24 -3.05 -5.45
C ASN A 44 25.94 -4.15 -6.50
N SER A 45 25.24 -5.20 -6.12
CA SER A 45 24.82 -6.27 -7.03
C SER A 45 23.91 -5.75 -8.14
N TYR A 46 22.90 -4.96 -7.79
CA TYR A 46 22.01 -4.34 -8.78
C TYR A 46 22.75 -3.39 -9.71
N LEU A 47 23.62 -2.53 -9.17
CA LEU A 47 24.39 -1.59 -9.99
C LEU A 47 25.29 -2.32 -10.99
N LYS A 48 25.98 -3.39 -10.57
CA LYS A 48 26.76 -4.23 -11.50
C LYS A 48 25.90 -4.78 -12.62
N ASN A 49 24.71 -5.27 -12.31
CA ASN A 49 23.77 -5.78 -13.32
C ASN A 49 23.28 -4.68 -14.27
N LEU A 50 22.92 -3.49 -13.75
CA LEU A 50 22.48 -2.34 -14.56
C LEU A 50 23.60 -1.83 -15.47
N VAL A 51 24.84 -1.85 -15.01
CA VAL A 51 26.02 -1.49 -15.82
C VAL A 51 26.26 -2.55 -16.91
N ALA A 52 26.24 -3.84 -16.54
CA ALA A 52 26.42 -4.95 -17.50
C ALA A 52 25.36 -4.93 -18.61
N LYS A 53 24.12 -4.55 -18.29
CA LYS A 53 23.03 -4.37 -19.27
C LYS A 53 23.13 -3.08 -20.09
N GLY A 54 24.08 -2.20 -19.76
CA GLY A 54 24.27 -0.93 -20.42
C GLY A 54 23.24 0.14 -20.08
N PHE A 55 22.49 0.00 -19.00
CA PHE A 55 21.51 0.98 -18.53
C PHE A 55 22.16 2.11 -17.74
N VAL A 56 23.27 1.80 -17.07
CA VAL A 56 24.06 2.74 -16.26
C VAL A 56 25.49 2.71 -16.74
N ARG A 57 26.13 3.87 -16.78
CA ARG A 57 27.55 4.04 -17.04
C ARG A 57 28.22 4.54 -15.76
N VAL A 58 29.37 3.96 -15.43
CA VAL A 58 30.20 4.40 -14.32
C VAL A 58 31.24 5.39 -14.84
N ARG A 59 31.36 6.54 -14.18
CA ARG A 59 32.43 7.51 -14.38
C ARG A 59 33.31 7.55 -13.14
N ASN A 60 34.59 7.36 -13.32
CA ASN A 60 35.57 7.43 -12.24
C ASN A 60 36.00 8.88 -12.01
N PHE A 61 36.03 9.31 -10.77
CA PHE A 61 36.57 10.58 -10.33
C PHE A 61 37.84 10.37 -9.49
N PRO A 62 38.72 11.38 -9.39
CA PRO A 62 39.85 11.36 -8.46
C PRO A 62 39.38 11.03 -7.02
N LYS A 63 40.19 10.31 -6.25
CA LYS A 63 39.91 9.86 -4.88
C LYS A 63 38.89 8.69 -4.77
N ASN A 64 38.90 7.75 -5.73
CA ASN A 64 38.02 6.57 -5.71
C ASN A 64 36.51 6.89 -5.58
N ARG A 65 36.07 7.99 -6.12
CA ARG A 65 34.64 8.31 -6.24
C ARG A 65 34.11 7.82 -7.57
N TYR A 66 32.96 7.18 -7.52
CA TYR A 66 32.24 6.70 -8.69
C TYR A 66 30.95 7.51 -8.83
N ALA A 67 30.71 8.05 -10.03
CA ALA A 67 29.41 8.57 -10.43
C ALA A 67 28.70 7.55 -11.30
N TYR A 68 27.41 7.46 -11.09
CA TYR A 68 26.52 6.61 -11.89
C TYR A 68 25.68 7.49 -12.78
N LEU A 69 25.75 7.25 -14.10
CA LEU A 69 25.04 8.05 -15.08
C LEU A 69 24.08 7.15 -15.88
N LEU A 70 22.84 7.59 -16.04
CA LEU A 70 21.91 6.92 -16.94
C LEU A 70 22.36 7.06 -18.40
N THR A 71 22.34 5.94 -19.11
CA THR A 71 22.46 5.96 -20.58
C THR A 71 21.08 6.23 -21.22
N PRO A 72 21.01 6.61 -22.51
CA PRO A 72 19.73 6.67 -23.22
C PRO A 72 18.91 5.37 -23.09
N LYS A 73 19.58 4.21 -23.17
CA LYS A 73 18.97 2.90 -22.93
C LYS A 73 18.44 2.75 -21.50
N GLY A 74 19.16 3.30 -20.50
CA GLY A 74 18.74 3.32 -19.10
C GLY A 74 17.51 4.20 -18.88
N VAL A 75 17.40 5.34 -19.57
CA VAL A 75 16.19 6.19 -19.51
C VAL A 75 14.97 5.43 -20.05
N THR A 76 15.13 4.77 -21.21
CA THR A 76 14.06 3.94 -21.79
C THR A 76 13.65 2.82 -20.85
N GLU A 77 14.63 2.11 -20.26
CA GLU A 77 14.35 1.03 -19.32
C GLU A 77 13.65 1.54 -18.03
N LYS A 78 14.10 2.67 -17.48
CA LYS A 78 13.42 3.31 -16.33
C LYS A 78 11.94 3.59 -16.65
N SER A 79 11.66 4.15 -17.83
CA SER A 79 10.28 4.45 -18.26
C SER A 79 9.46 3.18 -18.45
N ARG A 80 10.04 2.13 -19.03
CA ARG A 80 9.40 0.82 -19.19
C ARG A 80 9.03 0.21 -17.84
N LEU A 81 9.97 0.23 -16.88
CA LEU A 81 9.75 -0.29 -15.53
C LEU A 81 8.70 0.54 -14.78
N ALA A 82 8.74 1.88 -14.91
CA ALA A 82 7.73 2.76 -14.33
C ALA A 82 6.33 2.39 -14.81
N TYR A 83 6.14 2.21 -16.12
CA TYR A 83 4.86 1.81 -16.70
C TYR A 83 4.42 0.42 -16.22
N GLN A 84 5.34 -0.54 -16.17
CA GLN A 84 5.06 -1.90 -15.68
C GLN A 84 4.58 -1.89 -14.23
N HIS A 85 5.24 -1.13 -13.36
CA HIS A 85 4.84 -1.03 -11.95
C HIS A 85 3.52 -0.26 -11.80
N PHE A 86 3.33 0.82 -12.55
CA PHE A 86 2.06 1.55 -12.55
C PHE A 86 0.89 0.63 -12.93
N SER A 87 1.03 -0.15 -13.99
CA SER A 87 0.00 -1.11 -14.42
C SER A 87 -0.28 -2.17 -13.36
N TYR A 88 0.75 -2.68 -12.71
CA TYR A 88 0.61 -3.65 -11.62
C TYR A 88 -0.15 -3.06 -10.43
N PHE A 89 0.24 -1.87 -9.96
CA PHE A 89 -0.45 -1.19 -8.86
C PHE A 89 -1.90 -0.83 -9.20
N THR A 90 -2.15 -0.38 -10.44
CA THR A 90 -3.51 -0.10 -10.90
C THR A 90 -4.38 -1.36 -10.90
N SER A 91 -3.83 -2.52 -11.28
CA SER A 91 -4.54 -3.79 -11.21
C SER A 91 -4.88 -4.19 -9.78
N LEU A 92 -3.93 -4.05 -8.85
CA LEU A 92 -4.17 -4.32 -7.42
C LEU A 92 -5.24 -3.38 -6.84
N TYR A 93 -5.16 -2.08 -7.16
CA TYR A 93 -6.18 -1.10 -6.78
C TYR A 93 -7.57 -1.52 -7.28
N THR A 94 -7.67 -1.94 -8.54
CA THR A 94 -8.94 -2.35 -9.15
C THR A 94 -9.53 -3.57 -8.44
N VAL A 95 -8.70 -4.58 -8.12
CA VAL A 95 -9.13 -5.76 -7.38
C VAL A 95 -9.60 -5.38 -5.98
N ALA A 96 -8.80 -4.62 -5.23
CA ALA A 96 -9.16 -4.18 -3.88
C ALA A 96 -10.47 -3.36 -3.88
N ARG A 97 -10.61 -2.45 -4.85
CA ARG A 97 -11.84 -1.66 -5.00
C ARG A 97 -13.06 -2.54 -5.29
N GLN A 98 -12.91 -3.55 -6.15
CA GLN A 98 -14.01 -4.46 -6.50
C GLN A 98 -14.45 -5.29 -5.28
N ASP A 99 -13.51 -5.74 -4.45
CA ASP A 99 -13.81 -6.46 -3.22
C ASP A 99 -14.63 -5.60 -2.23
N PHE A 100 -14.29 -4.32 -2.07
CA PHE A 100 -15.07 -3.39 -1.26
C PHE A 100 -16.44 -3.08 -1.87
N VAL A 101 -16.53 -2.88 -3.19
CA VAL A 101 -17.83 -2.68 -3.88
C VAL A 101 -18.75 -3.86 -3.64
N THR A 102 -18.23 -5.09 -3.74
CA THR A 102 -19.00 -6.31 -3.47
C THR A 102 -19.45 -6.36 -2.01
N LEU A 103 -18.53 -6.11 -1.06
CA LEU A 103 -18.83 -6.09 0.36
C LEU A 103 -19.95 -5.09 0.69
N PHE A 104 -19.83 -3.85 0.24
CA PHE A 104 -20.82 -2.81 0.57
C PHE A 104 -22.19 -3.08 -0.09
N ARG A 105 -22.23 -3.57 -1.30
CA ARG A 105 -23.49 -4.02 -1.94
C ARG A 105 -24.16 -5.14 -1.15
N ASP A 106 -23.39 -6.08 -0.62
CA ASP A 106 -23.95 -7.17 0.17
C ASP A 106 -24.42 -6.70 1.54
N LEU A 107 -23.74 -5.74 2.17
CA LEU A 107 -24.19 -5.07 3.39
C LEU A 107 -25.48 -4.28 3.16
N GLU A 108 -25.58 -3.56 2.06
CA GLU A 108 -26.78 -2.81 1.68
C GLU A 108 -28.00 -3.73 1.46
N LYS A 109 -27.83 -4.89 0.78
CA LYS A 109 -28.87 -5.90 0.60
C LYS A 109 -29.43 -6.48 1.91
N VAL A 110 -28.62 -6.50 2.97
CA VAL A 110 -29.07 -6.95 4.30
C VAL A 110 -29.50 -5.81 5.21
N GLY A 111 -29.69 -4.62 4.64
CA GLY A 111 -30.26 -3.45 5.34
C GLY A 111 -29.27 -2.72 6.27
N VAL A 112 -27.97 -2.78 6.00
CA VAL A 112 -26.98 -2.00 6.73
C VAL A 112 -26.98 -0.57 6.19
N GLU A 113 -27.32 0.39 7.06
CA GLU A 113 -27.37 1.82 6.71
C GLU A 113 -26.07 2.55 7.09
N LYS A 114 -25.33 2.05 8.09
CA LYS A 114 -24.11 2.70 8.60
C LYS A 114 -23.00 1.71 8.85
N VAL A 115 -21.78 2.11 8.50
CA VAL A 115 -20.56 1.35 8.77
C VAL A 115 -19.54 2.23 9.49
N VAL A 116 -18.60 1.57 10.16
CA VAL A 116 -17.42 2.19 10.78
C VAL A 116 -16.18 1.56 10.16
N PHE A 117 -15.22 2.36 9.74
CA PHE A 117 -13.93 1.86 9.27
C PHE A 117 -12.98 1.65 10.45
N CYS A 118 -12.24 0.54 10.42
CA CYS A 118 -11.20 0.22 11.39
C CYS A 118 -9.89 -0.05 10.64
N GLY A 119 -8.89 0.80 10.92
CA GLY A 119 -7.63 0.87 10.19
C GLY A 119 -7.70 1.93 9.08
N VAL A 120 -6.94 3.03 9.25
CA VAL A 120 -6.96 4.17 8.32
C VAL A 120 -5.61 4.25 7.62
N ASP A 121 -5.54 3.67 6.42
CA ASP A 121 -4.40 3.72 5.51
C ASP A 121 -4.89 3.93 4.06
N GLU A 122 -4.03 3.73 3.08
CA GLU A 122 -4.35 3.87 1.65
C GLU A 122 -5.52 2.95 1.22
N VAL A 123 -5.68 1.82 1.90
CA VAL A 123 -6.79 0.88 1.64
C VAL A 123 -8.11 1.43 2.15
N ALA A 124 -8.10 2.19 3.25
CA ALA A 124 -9.30 2.88 3.74
C ALA A 124 -9.82 3.93 2.74
N GLU A 125 -8.93 4.61 2.00
CA GLU A 125 -9.32 5.53 0.93
C GLU A 125 -10.02 4.78 -0.22
N ILE A 126 -9.50 3.61 -0.61
CA ILE A 126 -10.14 2.75 -1.62
C ILE A 126 -11.53 2.32 -1.15
N ALA A 127 -11.66 1.91 0.11
CA ALA A 127 -12.92 1.53 0.72
C ALA A 127 -13.92 2.69 0.73
N TYR A 128 -13.47 3.90 1.10
CA TYR A 128 -14.29 5.10 1.10
C TYR A 128 -14.83 5.42 -0.30
N LEU A 129 -13.99 5.38 -1.32
CA LEU A 129 -14.43 5.61 -2.70
C LEU A 129 -15.43 4.54 -3.19
N ALA A 130 -15.27 3.29 -2.74
CA ALA A 130 -16.24 2.22 -3.04
C ALA A 130 -17.57 2.43 -2.32
N LEU A 131 -17.54 2.89 -1.05
CA LEU A 131 -18.71 3.17 -0.23
C LEU A 131 -19.59 4.28 -0.83
N ARG A 132 -18.96 5.32 -1.42
CA ARG A 132 -19.67 6.44 -2.08
C ARG A 132 -20.58 6.03 -3.22
N GLY A 133 -20.48 4.80 -3.69
CA GLY A 133 -21.37 4.20 -4.69
C GLY A 133 -22.57 3.46 -4.10
N THR A 134 -22.84 3.60 -2.80
CA THR A 134 -23.97 3.00 -2.06
C THR A 134 -24.67 4.05 -1.20
N ASP A 135 -25.82 3.71 -0.62
CA ASP A 135 -26.53 4.56 0.32
C ASP A 135 -26.03 4.40 1.78
N ILE A 136 -24.98 3.60 1.99
CA ILE A 136 -24.41 3.36 3.32
C ILE A 136 -23.59 4.59 3.77
N GLU A 137 -23.87 5.06 4.98
CA GLU A 137 -23.16 6.17 5.63
C GLU A 137 -21.87 5.67 6.32
N LEU A 138 -20.74 6.38 6.16
CA LEU A 138 -19.57 6.20 7.00
C LEU A 138 -19.76 6.98 8.30
N ALA A 139 -20.13 6.29 9.39
CA ALA A 139 -20.41 6.91 10.68
C ALA A 139 -19.16 7.33 11.46
N ALA A 140 -18.05 6.62 11.31
CA ALA A 140 -16.77 6.92 11.93
C ALA A 140 -15.60 6.19 11.24
N ALA A 141 -14.39 6.70 11.45
CA ALA A 141 -13.14 6.03 11.15
C ALA A 141 -12.33 5.86 12.44
N MET A 142 -11.77 4.66 12.67
CA MET A 142 -11.07 4.31 13.91
C MET A 142 -9.67 3.79 13.58
N ASP A 143 -8.67 4.35 14.26
CA ASP A 143 -7.29 3.88 14.20
C ASP A 143 -6.50 4.46 15.37
N ASP A 144 -5.83 3.61 16.18
CA ASP A 144 -5.06 4.11 17.32
C ASP A 144 -3.77 4.81 16.92
N GLU A 145 -3.19 4.44 15.76
CA GLU A 145 -1.96 5.06 15.26
C GLU A 145 -2.23 6.44 14.63
N ARG A 146 -3.48 6.73 14.28
CA ARG A 146 -3.90 7.97 13.61
C ARG A 146 -4.99 8.74 14.37
N ASP A 147 -5.16 8.48 15.67
CA ASP A 147 -6.16 9.18 16.51
C ASP A 147 -5.97 10.70 16.43
N GLY A 148 -7.04 11.41 16.14
CA GLY A 148 -7.07 12.87 15.97
C GLY A 148 -6.73 13.39 14.57
N GLU A 149 -6.23 12.55 13.66
CA GLU A 149 -6.01 12.95 12.26
C GLU A 149 -7.33 13.09 11.48
N ARG A 150 -7.24 13.76 10.33
CA ARG A 150 -8.40 13.85 9.42
C ARG A 150 -8.41 12.70 8.42
N PHE A 151 -9.59 12.12 8.25
CA PHE A 151 -9.88 11.18 7.18
C PHE A 151 -11.13 11.69 6.44
N PHE A 152 -10.95 12.30 5.29
CA PHE A 152 -11.97 13.08 4.57
C PHE A 152 -12.66 14.09 5.48
N ASP A 153 -13.98 13.99 5.66
CA ASP A 153 -14.78 14.89 6.51
C ASP A 153 -14.84 14.45 7.98
N LEU A 154 -14.20 13.33 8.34
CA LEU A 154 -14.20 12.78 9.69
C LEU A 154 -12.88 13.01 10.40
N THR A 155 -12.95 13.10 11.73
CA THR A 155 -11.78 12.95 12.61
C THR A 155 -11.66 11.48 12.97
N VAL A 156 -10.46 10.93 12.78
CA VAL A 156 -10.13 9.55 13.17
C VAL A 156 -10.18 9.46 14.71
N LEU A 157 -10.82 8.43 15.21
CA LEU A 157 -10.93 8.14 16.63
C LEU A 157 -10.03 6.98 17.01
N SER A 158 -9.54 6.94 18.26
CA SER A 158 -9.01 5.68 18.78
C SER A 158 -10.08 4.59 18.74
N ILE A 159 -9.69 3.32 18.59
CA ILE A 159 -10.63 2.20 18.49
C ILE A 159 -11.56 2.19 19.71
N ALA A 160 -11.02 2.41 20.91
CA ALA A 160 -11.80 2.46 22.13
C ALA A 160 -12.89 3.56 22.10
N ARG A 161 -12.55 4.76 21.66
CA ARG A 161 -13.50 5.90 21.55
C ARG A 161 -14.55 5.68 20.47
N GLY A 162 -14.13 5.07 19.35
CA GLY A 162 -15.05 4.75 18.25
C GLY A 162 -16.11 3.73 18.68
N LEU A 163 -15.72 2.70 19.43
CA LEU A 163 -16.65 1.66 19.92
C LEU A 163 -17.67 2.19 20.93
N LEU A 164 -17.38 3.25 21.66
CA LEU A 164 -18.33 3.87 22.58
C LEU A 164 -19.53 4.55 21.89
N ARG A 165 -19.43 4.82 20.57
CA ARG A 165 -20.53 5.43 19.82
C ARG A 165 -21.68 4.47 19.47
N GLY A 166 -21.58 3.19 19.83
CA GLY A 166 -22.66 2.17 19.73
C GLY A 166 -22.90 1.63 18.31
N ASN A 167 -23.54 0.52 18.26
CA ASN A 167 -24.12 -0.20 17.11
C ASN A 167 -23.29 -0.22 15.80
N HIS A 168 -22.22 -1.02 15.79
CA HIS A 168 -21.23 -0.94 14.74
C HIS A 168 -21.26 -2.16 13.81
N ARG A 169 -21.42 -1.88 12.53
CA ARG A 169 -20.95 -2.74 11.45
C ARG A 169 -19.54 -2.28 11.08
N ILE A 170 -18.53 -2.99 11.57
CA ILE A 170 -17.13 -2.56 11.45
C ILE A 170 -16.51 -3.20 10.21
N VAL A 171 -16.01 -2.38 9.31
CA VAL A 171 -15.26 -2.82 8.15
C VAL A 171 -13.78 -2.62 8.43
N VAL A 172 -12.99 -3.69 8.40
CA VAL A 172 -11.54 -3.62 8.52
C VAL A 172 -10.96 -3.14 7.19
N THR A 173 -10.33 -1.97 7.21
CA THR A 173 -9.87 -1.24 6.02
C THR A 173 -8.34 -1.12 5.93
N SER A 174 -7.60 -1.98 6.64
CA SER A 174 -6.15 -2.13 6.49
C SER A 174 -5.81 -3.57 6.12
N LEU A 175 -5.12 -3.78 5.00
CA LEU A 175 -4.66 -5.12 4.61
C LEU A 175 -3.42 -5.55 5.41
N LYS A 176 -2.52 -4.63 5.72
CA LYS A 176 -1.28 -4.91 6.45
C LYS A 176 -1.54 -5.30 7.90
N ARG A 177 -2.53 -4.68 8.55
CA ARG A 177 -2.87 -4.85 9.98
C ARG A 177 -4.17 -5.63 10.19
N ARG A 178 -4.72 -6.24 9.13
CA ARG A 178 -6.04 -6.87 9.14
C ARG A 178 -6.25 -7.82 10.32
N ASP A 179 -5.35 -8.79 10.47
CA ASP A 179 -5.49 -9.83 11.49
C ASP A 179 -5.34 -9.24 12.90
N ALA A 180 -4.37 -8.34 13.12
CA ALA A 180 -4.16 -7.66 14.39
C ALA A 180 -5.36 -6.77 14.79
N LEU A 181 -5.93 -6.02 13.82
CA LEU A 181 -7.13 -5.20 14.08
C LEU A 181 -8.35 -6.07 14.40
N ARG A 182 -8.53 -7.18 13.69
CA ARG A 182 -9.59 -8.14 13.95
C ARG A 182 -9.48 -8.73 15.36
N GLU A 183 -8.30 -9.23 15.74
CA GLU A 183 -8.06 -9.79 17.07
C GLU A 183 -8.32 -8.74 18.16
N ARG A 184 -7.88 -7.50 17.95
CA ARG A 184 -8.11 -6.40 18.87
C ARG A 184 -9.59 -6.09 19.05
N LEU A 185 -10.37 -6.02 17.96
CA LEU A 185 -11.82 -5.80 18.03
C LEU A 185 -12.52 -6.92 18.80
N LEU A 186 -12.16 -8.17 18.56
CA LEU A 186 -12.70 -9.32 19.29
C LEU A 186 -12.35 -9.26 20.79
N ALA A 187 -11.11 -8.92 21.14
CA ALA A 187 -10.67 -8.74 22.53
C ALA A 187 -11.41 -7.61 23.26
N MET A 188 -11.88 -6.60 22.51
CA MET A 188 -12.70 -5.49 23.03
C MET A 188 -14.20 -5.82 23.07
N GLY A 189 -14.60 -7.08 22.81
CA GLY A 189 -15.97 -7.55 22.92
C GLY A 189 -16.83 -7.34 21.68
N VAL A 190 -16.25 -6.94 20.54
CA VAL A 190 -16.99 -6.85 19.28
C VAL A 190 -17.32 -8.25 18.78
N SER A 191 -18.59 -8.54 18.51
CA SER A 191 -18.99 -9.83 17.93
C SER A 191 -18.39 -10.02 16.54
N ALA A 192 -17.88 -11.23 16.26
CA ALA A 192 -17.27 -11.57 14.97
C ALA A 192 -18.23 -11.36 13.78
N GLU A 193 -19.54 -11.45 14.00
CA GLU A 193 -20.58 -11.21 12.97
C GLU A 193 -20.72 -9.72 12.58
N ASN A 194 -20.16 -8.83 13.39
CA ASN A 194 -20.15 -7.38 13.16
C ASN A 194 -18.83 -6.88 12.57
N ILE A 195 -17.85 -7.77 12.31
CA ILE A 195 -16.56 -7.45 11.73
C ILE A 195 -16.54 -7.96 10.28
N PHE A 196 -16.45 -7.05 9.35
CA PHE A 196 -16.46 -7.33 7.91
C PHE A 196 -15.09 -7.06 7.29
N GLU A 197 -14.74 -7.86 6.31
CA GLU A 197 -13.47 -7.80 5.61
C GLU A 197 -13.71 -7.96 4.10
N PRO A 198 -13.01 -7.22 3.24
CA PRO A 198 -13.12 -7.41 1.79
C PRO A 198 -12.70 -8.84 1.40
N GLY A 199 -13.34 -9.39 0.38
CA GLY A 199 -13.09 -10.75 -0.10
C GLY A 199 -13.71 -11.87 0.76
N LYS A 200 -14.42 -11.55 1.84
CA LYS A 200 -15.17 -12.51 2.64
C LYS A 200 -16.68 -12.34 2.45
N ALA A 201 -17.40 -13.45 2.33
CA ALA A 201 -18.85 -13.42 2.18
C ALA A 201 -19.55 -12.85 3.43
N VAL A 202 -20.51 -11.97 3.22
CA VAL A 202 -21.42 -11.48 4.27
C VAL A 202 -22.42 -12.60 4.59
N LYS A 203 -22.34 -13.16 5.80
CA LYS A 203 -23.29 -14.19 6.24
C LYS A 203 -24.66 -13.53 6.46
N LYS A 204 -25.68 -13.96 5.68
CA LYS A 204 -27.06 -13.63 5.99
C LYS A 204 -27.41 -14.23 7.34
N LYS A 205 -27.84 -13.40 8.32
CA LYS A 205 -28.64 -13.93 9.42
C LYS A 205 -29.99 -14.38 8.84
N LEU A 206 -30.23 -15.69 8.88
CA LEU A 206 -31.59 -16.24 8.71
C LEU A 206 -32.45 -15.84 9.91
#